data_49f3293768d0b2ceef0e69a036198c90
#
_entry.id   49f3293768d0b2ceef0e69a036198c90
#
_cell.length_a   1.000
_cell.length_b   1.000
_cell.length_c   1.000
_cell.angle_alpha   90.00
_cell.angle_beta   90.00
_cell.angle_gamma   90.00
#
_symmetry.space_group_name_H-M   'P 1'
#
loop_
_entity.id
_entity.type
_entity.pdbx_description
1 polymer ?
#
loop_
_entity_poly.entity_id
_entity_poly.type
_entity_poly.pdbx_seq_one_letter_code
_entity_poly.pdbx_strand_id
1 'polypeptide(L)'
;MPNLTHGRAPPLATAFLSCCAAVAAAAPAARPSEIVIPGERIFPESLTSSADGSVFIGSIQARTIFRARPGAAMAEPWIKPGADDLQSIFGVLADDRSHTLWACSSTPAFGPPGDTPRPPAALYAFDLKTRAPRGHYVFPSAGALCNDIAVAPDGTAYATDTTNMEVVRLRKGAKALEVWAGNGAFGPKGGVLDGISVVGKRVLVNALATSKLFSVPVNGDGTAGTVVEVKLDRPIERPDGMRAFGKEGLLVVEGGHGGRLSRVTLSGDSGVATTIKEGYSDGPVAVTVVGMTAYVLEGQLALMMRRAPATTDSPAKPFRATAVPVGKP
;
A
#
# COMPACT_ATOMS: atom_id res chain seq x y z
N MET A 1 -15.04 97.14 10.52
CA MET A 1 -14.73 95.97 9.72
C MET A 1 -14.42 94.82 10.68
N PRO A 2 -15.31 93.82 10.78
CA PRO A 2 -15.13 92.72 11.75
C PRO A 2 -14.36 91.53 11.05
N ASN A 3 -13.42 90.98 11.77
CA ASN A 3 -12.63 89.77 11.42
C ASN A 3 -13.50 88.52 11.47
N LEU A 4 -13.49 87.79 10.37
CA LEU A 4 -14.05 86.43 10.27
C LEU A 4 -12.94 85.39 10.72
N THR A 5 -13.20 84.72 11.82
CA THR A 5 -12.42 83.59 12.28
C THR A 5 -12.98 82.29 11.64
N HIS A 6 -12.14 81.63 10.86
CA HIS A 6 -12.44 80.29 10.28
C HIS A 6 -12.23 79.22 11.31
N GLY A 7 -13.32 78.57 11.74
CA GLY A 7 -13.28 77.35 12.55
C GLY A 7 -12.85 76.13 11.70
N ARG A 8 -11.78 75.45 12.11
CA ARG A 8 -11.38 74.12 11.57
C ARG A 8 -12.19 73.01 12.26
N ALA A 9 -12.87 72.21 11.46
CA ALA A 9 -13.51 70.98 11.95
C ALA A 9 -12.45 69.89 12.20
N PRO A 10 -12.64 69.03 13.21
CA PRO A 10 -11.71 67.92 13.47
C PRO A 10 -11.91 66.75 12.50
N PRO A 11 -10.86 65.95 12.21
CA PRO A 11 -10.99 64.81 11.31
C PRO A 11 -11.74 63.66 11.98
N LEU A 12 -12.66 63.06 11.27
CA LEU A 12 -13.32 61.79 11.64
C LEU A 12 -12.31 60.67 11.57
N ALA A 13 -12.01 60.05 12.71
CA ALA A 13 -11.23 58.82 12.75
C ALA A 13 -12.15 57.62 12.46
N THR A 14 -11.99 57.03 11.29
CA THR A 14 -12.67 55.78 10.89
C THR A 14 -11.95 54.61 11.53
N ALA A 15 -12.52 54.00 12.57
CA ALA A 15 -12.00 52.79 13.16
C ALA A 15 -12.36 51.60 12.27
N PHE A 16 -11.36 50.98 11.66
CA PHE A 16 -11.48 49.68 10.98
C PHE A 16 -11.53 48.58 12.04
N LEU A 17 -12.68 48.00 12.30
CA LEU A 17 -12.80 46.75 13.04
C LEU A 17 -12.30 45.61 12.14
N SER A 18 -11.08 45.12 12.39
CA SER A 18 -10.54 43.93 11.77
C SER A 18 -11.17 42.69 12.45
N CYS A 19 -12.17 42.10 11.77
CA CYS A 19 -12.78 40.83 12.19
C CYS A 19 -11.84 39.69 11.85
N CYS A 20 -10.94 39.31 12.77
CA CYS A 20 -10.18 38.08 12.66
C CYS A 20 -11.10 36.88 12.88
N ALA A 21 -11.65 36.32 11.83
CA ALA A 21 -12.31 35.01 11.88
C ALA A 21 -11.26 33.94 12.21
N ALA A 22 -11.25 33.47 13.45
CA ALA A 22 -10.48 32.30 13.84
C ALA A 22 -11.06 31.08 13.12
N VAL A 23 -10.35 30.56 12.13
CA VAL A 23 -10.65 29.25 11.52
C VAL A 23 -10.34 28.21 12.61
N ALA A 24 -11.37 27.72 13.27
CA ALA A 24 -11.23 26.58 14.18
C ALA A 24 -10.77 25.38 13.36
N ALA A 25 -9.55 24.92 13.60
CA ALA A 25 -9.07 23.66 13.04
C ALA A 25 -9.98 22.54 13.58
N ALA A 26 -10.71 21.88 12.67
CA ALA A 26 -11.53 20.73 13.05
C ALA A 26 -10.65 19.68 13.71
N ALA A 27 -11.08 19.18 14.86
CA ALA A 27 -10.39 18.07 15.53
C ALA A 27 -10.29 16.88 14.54
N PRO A 28 -9.15 16.17 14.51
CA PRO A 28 -9.01 15.00 13.64
C PRO A 28 -10.12 14.01 13.95
N ALA A 29 -10.84 13.56 12.91
CA ALA A 29 -11.90 12.58 13.04
C ALA A 29 -11.40 11.34 13.79
N ALA A 30 -12.18 10.85 14.73
CA ALA A 30 -11.87 9.61 15.44
C ALA A 30 -11.69 8.48 14.42
N ARG A 31 -10.64 7.66 14.60
CA ARG A 31 -10.36 6.55 13.70
C ARG A 31 -11.27 5.38 14.02
N PRO A 32 -11.91 4.77 13.00
CA PRO A 32 -12.73 3.60 13.24
C PRO A 32 -11.88 2.42 13.70
N SER A 33 -12.47 1.55 14.54
CA SER A 33 -11.83 0.30 14.98
C SER A 33 -11.68 -0.71 13.85
N GLU A 34 -12.49 -0.57 12.81
CA GLU A 34 -12.40 -1.36 11.57
C GLU A 34 -12.90 -0.56 10.37
N ILE A 35 -12.42 -0.95 9.19
CA ILE A 35 -12.90 -0.47 7.90
C ILE A 35 -13.51 -1.67 7.18
N VAL A 36 -14.81 -1.63 6.93
CA VAL A 36 -15.53 -2.68 6.19
C VAL A 36 -15.41 -2.43 4.69
N ILE A 37 -15.10 -3.49 3.93
CA ILE A 37 -15.10 -3.48 2.46
C ILE A 37 -16.37 -4.20 2.00
N PRO A 38 -17.35 -3.48 1.42
CA PRO A 38 -18.66 -4.07 1.09
C PRO A 38 -18.59 -4.97 -0.14
N GLY A 39 -19.30 -6.10 -0.09
CA GLY A 39 -19.47 -7.06 -1.17
C GLY A 39 -19.13 -8.48 -0.75
N GLU A 40 -19.64 -9.46 -1.49
CA GLU A 40 -19.56 -10.89 -1.15
C GLU A 40 -18.28 -11.57 -1.67
N ARG A 41 -17.76 -11.14 -2.80
CA ARG A 41 -16.62 -11.74 -3.48
C ARG A 41 -15.52 -10.71 -3.76
N ILE A 42 -15.11 -10.00 -2.72
CA ILE A 42 -14.11 -8.94 -2.84
C ILE A 42 -12.71 -9.54 -2.88
N PHE A 43 -12.37 -10.39 -1.89
CA PHE A 43 -11.04 -10.96 -1.71
C PHE A 43 -9.96 -9.88 -1.87
N PRO A 44 -9.91 -8.94 -0.92
CA PRO A 44 -8.91 -7.87 -0.95
C PRO A 44 -7.54 -8.45 -0.63
N GLU A 45 -6.50 -7.87 -1.23
CA GLU A 45 -5.13 -8.38 -1.09
C GLU A 45 -4.17 -7.33 -0.54
N SER A 46 -4.39 -6.06 -0.85
CA SER A 46 -3.50 -5.00 -0.41
C SER A 46 -4.25 -3.78 0.08
N LEU A 47 -3.62 -3.02 0.98
CA LEU A 47 -4.09 -1.70 1.35
C LEU A 47 -2.93 -0.71 1.54
N THR A 48 -3.26 0.57 1.36
CA THR A 48 -2.35 1.69 1.60
C THR A 48 -3.11 2.87 2.16
N SER A 49 -2.42 3.81 2.78
CA SER A 49 -3.00 5.06 3.26
C SER A 49 -2.31 6.27 2.66
N SER A 50 -3.04 7.35 2.45
CA SER A 50 -2.51 8.66 2.10
C SER A 50 -2.41 9.58 3.32
N ALA A 51 -1.66 10.68 3.17
CA ALA A 51 -1.39 11.63 4.26
C ALA A 51 -2.66 12.28 4.82
N ASP A 52 -3.74 12.38 4.03
CA ASP A 52 -5.05 12.87 4.50
C ASP A 52 -5.78 11.87 5.42
N GLY A 53 -5.26 10.63 5.55
CA GLY A 53 -5.87 9.55 6.32
C GLY A 53 -6.88 8.71 5.54
N SER A 54 -6.99 8.88 4.22
CA SER A 54 -7.73 7.94 3.37
C SER A 54 -7.03 6.59 3.31
N VAL A 55 -7.78 5.50 3.23
CA VAL A 55 -7.26 4.14 3.04
C VAL A 55 -7.77 3.60 1.72
N PHE A 56 -6.86 3.12 0.87
CA PHE A 56 -7.17 2.50 -0.42
C PHE A 56 -6.94 1.00 -0.31
N ILE A 57 -7.81 0.19 -0.91
CA ILE A 57 -7.79 -1.27 -0.82
C ILE A 57 -7.93 -1.85 -2.23
N GLY A 58 -6.98 -2.71 -2.62
CA GLY A 58 -7.02 -3.48 -3.87
C GLY A 58 -7.78 -4.79 -3.70
N SER A 59 -8.54 -5.19 -4.72
CA SER A 59 -9.31 -6.43 -4.73
C SER A 59 -8.97 -7.30 -5.93
N ILE A 60 -8.62 -8.57 -5.67
CA ILE A 60 -8.36 -9.55 -6.72
C ILE A 60 -9.64 -9.87 -7.49
N GLN A 61 -10.68 -10.30 -6.78
CA GLN A 61 -11.86 -10.85 -7.43
C GLN A 61 -12.81 -9.77 -7.95
N ALA A 62 -12.96 -8.66 -7.21
CA ALA A 62 -13.81 -7.56 -7.65
C ALA A 62 -13.11 -6.65 -8.67
N ARG A 63 -11.80 -6.80 -8.91
CA ARG A 63 -11.03 -5.99 -9.88
C ARG A 63 -11.24 -4.48 -9.65
N THR A 64 -11.30 -4.09 -8.38
CA THR A 64 -11.72 -2.76 -7.92
C THR A 64 -10.72 -2.23 -6.93
N ILE A 65 -10.44 -0.94 -6.98
CA ILE A 65 -9.78 -0.24 -5.88
C ILE A 65 -10.87 0.47 -5.09
N PHE A 66 -10.97 0.14 -3.80
CA PHE A 66 -11.87 0.81 -2.86
C PHE A 66 -11.15 1.94 -2.13
N ARG A 67 -11.90 2.89 -1.60
CA ARG A 67 -11.41 3.96 -0.74
C ARG A 67 -12.29 4.12 0.48
N ALA A 68 -11.71 4.08 1.67
CA ALA A 68 -12.30 4.64 2.87
C ALA A 68 -11.79 6.08 3.04
N ARG A 69 -12.70 7.05 3.16
CA ARG A 69 -12.35 8.46 3.43
C ARG A 69 -11.80 8.61 4.85
N PRO A 70 -11.10 9.70 5.18
CA PRO A 70 -10.61 9.93 6.54
C PRO A 70 -11.71 9.74 7.58
N GLY A 71 -11.50 8.82 8.54
CA GLY A 71 -12.46 8.52 9.60
C GLY A 71 -13.67 7.66 9.20
N ALA A 72 -13.79 7.25 7.94
CA ALA A 72 -14.90 6.39 7.51
C ALA A 72 -14.66 4.93 7.94
N ALA A 73 -15.71 4.30 8.49
CA ALA A 73 -15.73 2.89 8.86
C ALA A 73 -16.12 1.96 7.69
N MET A 74 -16.39 2.52 6.51
CA MET A 74 -16.76 1.76 5.32
C MET A 74 -16.04 2.30 4.09
N ALA A 75 -15.49 1.41 3.28
CA ALA A 75 -14.90 1.74 2.00
C ALA A 75 -15.95 1.78 0.89
N GLU A 76 -15.72 2.60 -0.12
CA GLU A 76 -16.56 2.71 -1.32
C GLU A 76 -15.73 2.42 -2.58
N PRO A 77 -16.32 1.89 -3.67
CA PRO A 77 -15.60 1.72 -4.93
C PRO A 77 -15.04 3.06 -5.42
N TRP A 78 -13.73 3.12 -5.64
CA TRP A 78 -13.03 4.33 -6.07
C TRP A 78 -12.56 4.24 -7.52
N ILE A 79 -11.89 3.15 -7.93
CA ILE A 79 -11.69 2.78 -9.33
C ILE A 79 -12.49 1.52 -9.57
N LYS A 80 -13.43 1.57 -10.53
CA LYS A 80 -14.37 0.49 -10.81
C LYS A 80 -13.75 -0.57 -11.72
N PRO A 81 -14.33 -1.80 -11.77
CA PRO A 81 -13.88 -2.85 -12.65
C PRO A 81 -13.89 -2.40 -14.13
N GLY A 82 -12.87 -2.82 -14.88
CA GLY A 82 -12.74 -2.52 -16.31
C GLY A 82 -12.28 -1.10 -16.64
N ALA A 83 -12.04 -0.23 -15.64
CA ALA A 83 -11.38 1.04 -15.89
C ALA A 83 -9.94 0.79 -16.34
N ASP A 84 -9.53 1.40 -17.45
CA ASP A 84 -8.16 1.34 -17.98
C ASP A 84 -7.60 -0.10 -18.14
N ASP A 85 -8.44 -1.07 -18.47
CA ASP A 85 -8.10 -2.50 -18.65
C ASP A 85 -7.58 -3.20 -17.38
N LEU A 86 -7.85 -2.65 -16.20
CA LEU A 86 -7.47 -3.24 -14.93
C LEU A 86 -8.03 -4.66 -14.78
N GLN A 87 -7.14 -5.56 -14.40
CA GLN A 87 -7.45 -6.95 -14.04
C GLN A 87 -7.54 -7.10 -12.52
N SER A 88 -7.18 -8.24 -11.97
CA SER A 88 -7.08 -8.43 -10.53
C SER A 88 -6.10 -7.44 -9.93
N ILE A 89 -6.51 -6.71 -8.90
CA ILE A 89 -5.65 -5.74 -8.20
C ILE A 89 -5.02 -6.44 -7.01
N PHE A 90 -3.71 -6.55 -7.07
CA PHE A 90 -2.83 -6.98 -5.97
C PHE A 90 -2.38 -5.76 -5.17
N GLY A 91 -1.09 -5.42 -5.21
CA GLY A 91 -0.55 -4.29 -4.49
C GLY A 91 -1.20 -2.94 -4.84
N VAL A 92 -1.39 -2.12 -3.83
CA VAL A 92 -1.71 -0.70 -3.97
C VAL A 92 -0.79 0.13 -3.08
N LEU A 93 -0.31 1.28 -3.59
CA LEU A 93 0.52 2.21 -2.82
C LEU A 93 0.18 3.67 -3.13
N ALA A 94 -0.20 4.42 -2.11
CA ALA A 94 -0.34 5.87 -2.20
C ALA A 94 1.02 6.54 -1.98
N ASP A 95 1.50 7.28 -2.98
CA ASP A 95 2.67 8.14 -2.87
C ASP A 95 2.23 9.61 -2.85
N ASP A 96 2.11 10.17 -1.66
CA ASP A 96 1.67 11.54 -1.46
C ASP A 96 2.64 12.57 -2.07
N ARG A 97 3.93 12.24 -2.18
CA ARG A 97 4.95 13.14 -2.75
C ARG A 97 4.73 13.41 -4.24
N SER A 98 4.32 12.40 -4.97
CA SER A 98 3.99 12.49 -6.40
C SER A 98 2.50 12.63 -6.66
N HIS A 99 1.66 12.59 -5.61
CA HIS A 99 0.20 12.53 -5.70
C HIS A 99 -0.26 11.38 -6.60
N THR A 100 0.37 10.22 -6.47
CA THR A 100 0.10 9.04 -7.30
C THR A 100 -0.40 7.89 -6.44
N LEU A 101 -1.49 7.26 -6.88
CA LEU A 101 -1.85 5.91 -6.43
C LEU A 101 -1.31 4.92 -7.46
N TRP A 102 -0.38 4.09 -7.01
CA TRP A 102 0.16 2.97 -7.77
C TRP A 102 -0.68 1.72 -7.53
N ALA A 103 -0.84 0.89 -8.56
CA ALA A 103 -1.57 -0.37 -8.47
C ALA A 103 -0.92 -1.47 -9.31
N CYS A 104 -0.73 -2.64 -8.74
CA CYS A 104 -0.36 -3.86 -9.41
C CYS A 104 -1.61 -4.52 -10.00
N SER A 105 -1.63 -4.72 -11.32
CA SER A 105 -2.71 -5.39 -12.03
C SER A 105 -2.19 -6.64 -12.73
N SER A 106 -2.80 -7.79 -12.46
CA SER A 106 -2.38 -9.08 -12.99
C SER A 106 -3.58 -9.97 -13.32
N THR A 107 -3.37 -10.99 -14.14
CA THR A 107 -4.38 -12.00 -14.45
C THR A 107 -3.89 -13.37 -13.97
N PRO A 108 -3.98 -13.66 -12.64
CA PRO A 108 -3.51 -14.92 -12.10
C PRO A 108 -4.40 -16.09 -12.53
N ALA A 109 -3.83 -17.30 -12.53
CA ALA A 109 -4.57 -18.51 -12.88
C ALA A 109 -5.73 -18.84 -11.92
N PHE A 110 -5.66 -18.33 -10.69
CA PHE A 110 -6.68 -18.50 -9.64
C PHE A 110 -7.67 -17.31 -9.55
N GLY A 111 -7.45 -16.27 -10.35
CA GLY A 111 -8.35 -15.10 -10.41
C GLY A 111 -9.66 -15.39 -11.11
N PRO A 112 -10.53 -14.38 -11.24
CA PRO A 112 -11.77 -14.52 -11.99
C PRO A 112 -11.48 -14.92 -13.45
N PRO A 113 -12.40 -15.64 -14.12
CA PRO A 113 -12.30 -15.85 -15.55
C PRO A 113 -12.11 -14.51 -16.25
N GLY A 114 -11.10 -14.42 -17.09
CA GLY A 114 -10.81 -13.23 -17.89
C GLY A 114 -10.84 -13.57 -19.37
N ASP A 115 -10.75 -12.54 -20.19
CA ASP A 115 -10.65 -12.67 -21.64
C ASP A 115 -9.37 -13.43 -22.03
N THR A 116 -9.42 -14.09 -23.17
CA THR A 116 -8.24 -14.68 -23.81
C THR A 116 -7.95 -13.93 -25.10
N PRO A 117 -6.72 -13.46 -25.32
CA PRO A 117 -5.52 -13.65 -24.48
C PRO A 117 -5.56 -12.81 -23.19
N ARG A 118 -4.94 -13.34 -22.11
CA ARG A 118 -4.85 -12.62 -20.83
C ARG A 118 -3.90 -11.43 -20.96
N PRO A 119 -4.31 -10.22 -20.51
CA PRO A 119 -3.41 -9.08 -20.47
C PRO A 119 -2.18 -9.38 -19.65
N PRO A 120 -0.98 -8.86 -20.02
CA PRO A 120 0.22 -8.99 -19.23
C PRO A 120 0.08 -8.26 -17.90
N ALA A 121 0.85 -8.70 -16.90
CA ALA A 121 0.96 -7.98 -15.63
C ALA A 121 1.51 -6.57 -15.87
N ALA A 122 0.98 -5.59 -15.15
CA ALA A 122 1.39 -4.20 -15.30
C ALA A 122 1.28 -3.41 -13.99
N LEU A 123 2.14 -2.42 -13.89
CA LEU A 123 2.08 -1.38 -12.87
C LEU A 123 1.30 -0.18 -13.43
N TYR A 124 0.23 0.19 -12.76
CA TYR A 124 -0.60 1.35 -13.09
C TYR A 124 -0.31 2.52 -12.15
N ALA A 125 -0.47 3.73 -12.68
CA ALA A 125 -0.39 4.96 -11.92
C ALA A 125 -1.65 5.80 -12.16
N PHE A 126 -2.28 6.23 -11.06
CA PHE A 126 -3.46 7.10 -11.09
C PHE A 126 -3.21 8.36 -10.27
N ASP A 127 -3.85 9.44 -10.64
CA ASP A 127 -3.90 10.64 -9.81
C ASP A 127 -4.65 10.34 -8.50
N LEU A 128 -3.98 10.57 -7.37
CA LEU A 128 -4.49 10.23 -6.04
C LEU A 128 -5.76 11.00 -5.63
N LYS A 129 -6.05 12.13 -6.29
CA LYS A 129 -7.21 12.97 -6.01
C LYS A 129 -8.32 12.77 -7.04
N THR A 130 -7.97 12.79 -8.32
CA THR A 130 -8.94 12.82 -9.43
C THR A 130 -9.23 11.45 -10.01
N ARG A 131 -8.42 10.44 -9.73
CA ARG A 131 -8.46 9.08 -10.32
C ARG A 131 -8.05 9.03 -11.79
N ALA A 132 -7.61 10.14 -12.36
CA ALA A 132 -7.18 10.17 -13.75
C ALA A 132 -5.98 9.23 -13.95
N PRO A 133 -5.95 8.42 -15.03
CA PRO A 133 -4.80 7.58 -15.35
C PRO A 133 -3.57 8.47 -15.65
N ARG A 134 -2.41 8.09 -15.13
CA ARG A 134 -1.12 8.77 -15.31
C ARG A 134 -0.11 7.92 -16.05
N GLY A 135 -0.26 6.60 -16.00
CA GLY A 135 0.65 5.67 -16.66
C GLY A 135 0.24 4.22 -16.53
N HIS A 136 0.75 3.43 -17.47
CA HIS A 136 0.57 1.99 -17.54
C HIS A 136 1.90 1.39 -18.03
N TYR A 137 2.50 0.49 -17.25
CA TYR A 137 3.84 -0.02 -17.46
C TYR A 137 3.82 -1.55 -17.38
N VAL A 138 3.97 -2.21 -18.53
CA VAL A 138 3.95 -3.67 -18.64
C VAL A 138 5.23 -4.26 -18.04
N PHE A 139 5.10 -5.36 -17.32
CA PHE A 139 6.24 -6.11 -16.77
C PHE A 139 7.08 -6.71 -17.89
N PRO A 140 8.42 -6.64 -17.78
CA PRO A 140 9.31 -7.08 -18.86
C PRO A 140 9.37 -8.59 -19.01
N SER A 141 9.14 -9.36 -17.94
CA SER A 141 9.28 -10.81 -17.92
C SER A 141 7.95 -11.50 -18.28
N ALA A 142 8.01 -12.53 -19.13
CA ALA A 142 6.83 -13.30 -19.50
C ALA A 142 6.21 -14.03 -18.29
N GLY A 143 4.88 -14.08 -18.23
CA GLY A 143 4.15 -14.75 -17.16
C GLY A 143 4.28 -14.08 -15.80
N ALA A 144 4.70 -12.83 -15.77
CA ALA A 144 4.85 -12.04 -14.56
C ALA A 144 3.55 -11.94 -13.75
N LEU A 145 3.69 -11.81 -12.43
CA LEU A 145 2.61 -11.43 -11.52
C LEU A 145 3.09 -10.25 -10.68
N CYS A 146 2.58 -9.05 -11.01
CA CYS A 146 2.78 -7.86 -10.19
C CYS A 146 2.08 -8.05 -8.86
N ASN A 147 2.83 -8.02 -7.74
CA ASN A 147 2.26 -8.25 -6.41
C ASN A 147 2.25 -6.98 -5.56
N ASP A 148 3.36 -6.56 -4.96
CA ASP A 148 3.38 -5.38 -4.09
C ASP A 148 4.33 -4.29 -4.61
N ILE A 149 4.23 -3.08 -4.04
CA ILE A 149 4.86 -1.86 -4.57
C ILE A 149 5.55 -1.09 -3.45
N ALA A 150 6.72 -0.53 -3.76
CA ALA A 150 7.39 0.46 -2.93
C ALA A 150 7.91 1.62 -3.77
N VAL A 151 7.92 2.83 -3.22
CA VAL A 151 8.45 4.02 -3.91
C VAL A 151 9.54 4.65 -3.07
N ALA A 152 10.72 4.79 -3.66
CA ALA A 152 11.87 5.43 -3.04
C ALA A 152 11.71 6.97 -2.96
N PRO A 153 12.48 7.66 -2.10
CA PRO A 153 12.43 9.12 -1.98
C PRO A 153 12.72 9.88 -3.27
N ASP A 154 13.49 9.31 -4.19
CA ASP A 154 13.80 9.90 -5.49
C ASP A 154 12.66 9.76 -6.53
N GLY A 155 11.60 9.02 -6.17
CA GLY A 155 10.44 8.75 -7.02
C GLY A 155 10.59 7.50 -7.89
N THR A 156 11.64 6.69 -7.70
CA THR A 156 11.75 5.36 -8.33
C THR A 156 10.73 4.42 -7.69
N ALA A 157 9.86 3.82 -8.51
CA ALA A 157 8.93 2.78 -8.06
C ALA A 157 9.55 1.39 -8.28
N TYR A 158 9.38 0.53 -7.28
CA TYR A 158 9.77 -0.88 -7.31
C TYR A 158 8.52 -1.74 -7.16
N ALA A 159 8.48 -2.89 -7.84
CA ALA A 159 7.40 -3.85 -7.68
C ALA A 159 7.96 -5.28 -7.70
N THR A 160 7.32 -6.18 -6.96
CA THR A 160 7.65 -7.60 -6.96
C THR A 160 6.98 -8.32 -8.11
N ASP A 161 7.76 -9.17 -8.81
CA ASP A 161 7.26 -10.20 -9.69
C ASP A 161 7.30 -11.54 -8.95
N THR A 162 6.15 -11.95 -8.47
CA THR A 162 5.99 -13.19 -7.70
C THR A 162 6.41 -14.42 -8.47
N THR A 163 6.05 -14.49 -9.77
CA THR A 163 6.27 -15.68 -10.60
C THR A 163 7.74 -15.86 -10.96
N ASN A 164 8.41 -14.79 -11.33
CA ASN A 164 9.79 -14.85 -11.81
C ASN A 164 10.81 -14.66 -10.70
N MET A 165 10.39 -14.39 -9.46
CA MET A 165 11.27 -14.08 -8.33
C MET A 165 12.19 -12.89 -8.66
N GLU A 166 11.59 -11.81 -9.16
CA GLU A 166 12.27 -10.60 -9.58
C GLU A 166 11.69 -9.38 -8.89
N VAL A 167 12.51 -8.36 -8.73
CA VAL A 167 12.07 -6.98 -8.45
C VAL A 167 12.28 -6.16 -9.71
N VAL A 168 11.21 -5.58 -10.21
CA VAL A 168 11.28 -4.61 -11.31
C VAL A 168 11.30 -3.20 -10.76
N ARG A 169 11.82 -2.24 -11.53
CA ARG A 169 11.75 -0.83 -11.18
C ARG A 169 11.29 0.02 -12.36
N LEU A 170 10.65 1.14 -12.01
CA LEU A 170 10.37 2.26 -12.89
C LEU A 170 11.13 3.47 -12.34
N ARG A 171 12.19 3.91 -13.01
CA ARG A 171 12.88 5.15 -12.65
C ARG A 171 11.94 6.34 -12.87
N LYS A 172 12.04 7.37 -12.04
CA LYS A 172 11.26 8.60 -12.21
C LYS A 172 11.39 9.13 -13.63
N GLY A 173 10.26 9.28 -14.33
CA GLY A 173 10.20 9.76 -15.72
C GLY A 173 10.50 8.73 -16.80
N ALA A 174 10.86 7.50 -16.43
CA ALA A 174 11.01 6.42 -17.39
C ALA A 174 9.66 6.01 -18.02
N LYS A 175 9.74 5.38 -19.20
CA LYS A 175 8.56 4.94 -19.97
C LYS A 175 8.33 3.43 -19.90
N ALA A 176 9.26 2.67 -19.32
CA ALA A 176 9.19 1.22 -19.21
C ALA A 176 9.78 0.76 -17.89
N LEU A 177 9.24 -0.35 -17.38
CA LEU A 177 9.84 -1.12 -16.30
C LEU A 177 11.08 -1.86 -16.79
N GLU A 178 12.03 -2.05 -15.90
CA GLU A 178 13.21 -2.89 -16.11
C GLU A 178 13.38 -3.86 -14.95
N VAL A 179 13.92 -5.06 -15.19
CA VAL A 179 14.34 -5.96 -14.10
C VAL A 179 15.49 -5.30 -13.36
N TRP A 180 15.32 -5.10 -12.04
CA TRP A 180 16.30 -4.43 -11.20
C TRP A 180 17.12 -5.42 -10.37
N ALA A 181 16.47 -6.44 -9.80
CA ALA A 181 17.10 -7.52 -9.07
C ALA A 181 16.38 -8.84 -9.38
N GLY A 182 17.13 -9.95 -9.51
CA GLY A 182 16.57 -11.24 -9.89
C GLY A 182 17.68 -12.25 -10.14
N ASN A 183 17.57 -13.02 -11.25
CA ASN A 183 18.56 -14.02 -11.65
C ASN A 183 18.88 -15.05 -10.55
N GLY A 184 17.86 -15.50 -9.82
CA GLY A 184 17.99 -16.48 -8.75
C GLY A 184 18.51 -15.94 -7.42
N ALA A 185 18.77 -14.63 -7.30
CA ALA A 185 19.30 -14.03 -6.07
C ALA A 185 18.34 -14.15 -4.86
N PHE A 186 17.02 -14.27 -5.11
CA PHE A 186 16.00 -14.47 -4.08
C PHE A 186 15.66 -15.95 -3.84
N GLY A 187 16.39 -16.86 -4.47
CA GLY A 187 16.14 -18.31 -4.42
C GLY A 187 15.39 -18.84 -5.66
N PRO A 188 14.96 -20.10 -5.63
CA PRO A 188 14.34 -20.75 -6.78
C PRO A 188 12.92 -20.21 -7.03
N LYS A 189 12.43 -20.41 -8.26
CA LYS A 189 11.02 -20.15 -8.60
C LYS A 189 10.09 -20.90 -7.65
N GLY A 190 8.95 -20.28 -7.32
CA GLY A 190 8.00 -20.79 -6.32
C GLY A 190 8.25 -20.29 -4.89
N GLY A 191 9.31 -19.50 -4.65
CA GLY A 191 9.54 -18.82 -3.37
C GLY A 191 8.47 -17.77 -3.05
N VAL A 192 7.77 -17.27 -4.08
CA VAL A 192 6.66 -16.29 -3.97
C VAL A 192 7.15 -14.97 -3.37
N LEU A 193 7.85 -14.13 -4.15
CA LEU A 193 8.12 -12.76 -3.72
C LEU A 193 6.80 -12.01 -3.57
N ASP A 194 6.64 -11.35 -2.42
CA ASP A 194 5.40 -10.73 -2.01
C ASP A 194 5.63 -9.29 -1.58
N GLY A 195 5.52 -8.98 -0.28
CA GLY A 195 5.68 -7.64 0.24
C GLY A 195 7.02 -7.01 -0.06
N ILE A 196 7.00 -5.71 -0.38
CA ILE A 196 8.19 -4.90 -0.67
C ILE A 196 8.12 -3.56 0.05
N SER A 197 9.28 -3.08 0.52
CA SER A 197 9.36 -1.78 1.19
C SER A 197 10.72 -1.13 1.01
N VAL A 198 10.78 0.20 1.02
CA VAL A 198 12.05 0.94 1.01
C VAL A 198 12.36 1.43 2.43
N VAL A 199 13.52 1.06 2.96
CA VAL A 199 14.03 1.48 4.26
C VAL A 199 15.43 2.06 4.08
N GLY A 200 15.58 3.37 4.29
CA GLY A 200 16.84 4.07 4.01
C GLY A 200 17.26 3.95 2.54
N LYS A 201 18.43 3.36 2.30
CA LYS A 201 18.96 3.08 0.95
C LYS A 201 18.86 1.60 0.57
N ARG A 202 17.88 0.90 1.09
CA ARG A 202 17.66 -0.53 0.84
C ARG A 202 16.22 -0.80 0.42
N VAL A 203 16.05 -1.73 -0.50
CA VAL A 203 14.77 -2.33 -0.82
C VAL A 203 14.69 -3.65 -0.04
N LEU A 204 13.69 -3.76 0.82
CA LEU A 204 13.38 -4.98 1.58
C LEU A 204 12.29 -5.73 0.83
N VAL A 205 12.46 -7.05 0.68
CA VAL A 205 11.52 -7.92 -0.03
C VAL A 205 11.34 -9.19 0.78
N ASN A 206 10.11 -9.62 0.99
CA ASN A 206 9.88 -10.91 1.60
C ASN A 206 9.53 -12.00 0.57
N ALA A 207 9.70 -13.25 0.97
CA ALA A 207 9.30 -14.42 0.20
C ALA A 207 8.38 -15.29 1.05
N LEU A 208 7.09 -15.27 0.69
CA LEU A 208 6.01 -15.89 1.46
C LEU A 208 6.20 -17.40 1.64
N ALA A 209 6.55 -18.13 0.57
CA ALA A 209 6.63 -19.58 0.61
C ALA A 209 7.87 -20.08 1.38
N THR A 210 8.94 -19.29 1.44
CA THR A 210 10.20 -19.67 2.12
C THR A 210 10.36 -18.98 3.48
N SER A 211 9.42 -18.09 3.88
CA SER A 211 9.48 -17.37 5.15
C SER A 211 10.75 -16.54 5.34
N LYS A 212 11.25 -15.94 4.26
CA LYS A 212 12.48 -15.16 4.24
C LYS A 212 12.24 -13.68 4.04
N LEU A 213 13.15 -12.87 4.56
CA LEU A 213 13.26 -11.44 4.29
C LEU A 213 14.63 -11.18 3.63
N PHE A 214 14.61 -10.42 2.55
CA PHE A 214 15.82 -10.04 1.81
C PHE A 214 16.02 -8.53 1.87
N SER A 215 17.27 -8.11 1.87
CA SER A 215 17.72 -6.72 1.77
C SER A 215 18.54 -6.55 0.49
N VAL A 216 18.19 -5.56 -0.31
CA VAL A 216 18.90 -5.21 -1.54
C VAL A 216 19.36 -3.77 -1.44
N PRO A 217 20.66 -3.49 -1.29
CA PRO A 217 21.17 -2.12 -1.30
C PRO A 217 20.89 -1.43 -2.64
N VAL A 218 20.56 -0.16 -2.60
CA VAL A 218 20.48 0.70 -3.78
C VAL A 218 21.81 1.43 -3.91
N ASN A 219 22.60 1.11 -4.94
CA ASN A 219 23.88 1.73 -5.22
C ASN A 219 23.72 3.22 -5.61
N GLY A 220 24.82 3.99 -5.58
CA GLY A 220 24.78 5.41 -5.90
C GLY A 220 24.31 5.75 -7.33
N ASP A 221 24.45 4.84 -8.27
CA ASP A 221 23.93 4.91 -9.64
C ASP A 221 22.50 4.34 -9.79
N GLY A 222 21.92 3.88 -8.68
CA GLY A 222 20.61 3.28 -8.62
C GLY A 222 20.56 1.79 -8.97
N THR A 223 21.67 1.14 -9.33
CA THR A 223 21.70 -0.31 -9.57
C THR A 223 21.47 -1.08 -8.27
N ALA A 224 21.04 -2.36 -8.39
CA ALA A 224 20.92 -3.25 -7.24
C ALA A 224 22.30 -3.66 -6.74
N GLY A 225 22.49 -3.59 -5.44
CA GLY A 225 23.60 -4.24 -4.77
C GLY A 225 23.34 -5.74 -4.61
N THR A 226 24.22 -6.42 -3.87
CA THR A 226 24.07 -7.84 -3.57
C THR A 226 22.81 -8.08 -2.73
N VAL A 227 21.98 -9.02 -3.16
CA VAL A 227 20.83 -9.48 -2.38
C VAL A 227 21.33 -10.27 -1.18
N VAL A 228 20.91 -9.88 0.02
CA VAL A 228 21.29 -10.53 1.28
C VAL A 228 20.06 -10.97 2.03
N GLU A 229 20.01 -12.20 2.53
CA GLU A 229 18.98 -12.66 3.46
C GLU A 229 19.17 -11.97 4.82
N VAL A 230 18.14 -11.31 5.32
CA VAL A 230 18.13 -10.68 6.65
C VAL A 230 17.99 -11.76 7.72
N LYS A 231 18.97 -11.85 8.61
CA LYS A 231 18.96 -12.80 9.73
C LYS A 231 18.07 -12.28 10.86
N LEU A 232 16.91 -12.89 11.03
CA LEU A 232 15.98 -12.56 12.12
C LEU A 232 16.20 -13.48 13.32
N ASP A 233 15.92 -13.00 14.52
CA ASP A 233 15.94 -13.77 15.78
C ASP A 233 14.92 -14.91 15.80
N ARG A 234 13.84 -14.77 15.04
CA ARG A 234 12.86 -15.82 14.71
C ARG A 234 12.43 -15.71 13.25
N PRO A 235 11.97 -16.80 12.63
CA PRO A 235 11.34 -16.71 11.32
C PRO A 235 10.09 -15.80 11.34
N ILE A 236 9.87 -15.05 10.24
CA ILE A 236 8.57 -14.47 9.92
C ILE A 236 7.81 -15.51 9.11
N GLU A 237 6.68 -16.01 9.64
CA GLU A 237 6.00 -17.16 9.06
C GLU A 237 5.04 -16.76 7.96
N ARG A 238 5.32 -17.19 6.73
CA ARG A 238 4.52 -16.85 5.55
C ARG A 238 4.26 -15.34 5.49
N PRO A 239 5.32 -14.51 5.45
CA PRO A 239 5.17 -13.05 5.40
C PRO A 239 4.48 -12.65 4.10
N ASP A 240 3.51 -11.76 4.23
CA ASP A 240 2.73 -11.20 3.15
C ASP A 240 3.01 -9.68 3.06
N GLY A 241 2.04 -8.82 2.91
CA GLY A 241 2.25 -7.39 2.78
C GLY A 241 3.05 -6.79 3.93
N MET A 242 3.91 -5.83 3.62
CA MET A 242 4.72 -5.11 4.61
C MET A 242 4.87 -3.63 4.27
N ARG A 243 5.10 -2.80 5.30
CA ARG A 243 5.32 -1.34 5.14
C ARG A 243 6.45 -0.87 6.04
N ALA A 244 7.22 0.09 5.55
CA ALA A 244 8.23 0.77 6.37
C ALA A 244 7.59 1.41 7.61
N PHE A 245 8.24 1.27 8.77
CA PHE A 245 7.79 1.83 10.03
C PHE A 245 8.96 2.37 10.85
N GLY A 246 9.10 3.68 10.85
CA GLY A 246 10.27 4.35 11.40
C GLY A 246 11.49 4.29 10.47
N LYS A 247 12.67 4.60 11.02
CA LYS A 247 13.91 4.70 10.24
C LYS A 247 14.48 3.34 9.83
N GLU A 248 14.38 2.35 10.70
CA GLU A 248 15.00 1.02 10.56
C GLU A 248 13.99 -0.08 10.90
N GLY A 249 12.73 0.08 10.54
CA GLY A 249 11.70 -0.88 10.88
C GLY A 249 10.70 -1.15 9.77
N LEU A 250 10.01 -2.27 9.93
CA LEU A 250 8.90 -2.72 9.10
C LEU A 250 7.75 -3.13 10.00
N LEU A 251 6.52 -2.93 9.54
CA LEU A 251 5.36 -3.73 9.93
C LEU A 251 5.17 -4.80 8.86
N VAL A 252 4.99 -6.05 9.29
CA VAL A 252 4.82 -7.21 8.43
C VAL A 252 3.62 -7.99 8.92
N VAL A 253 2.74 -8.42 8.04
CA VAL A 253 1.73 -9.42 8.36
C VAL A 253 2.27 -10.82 8.07
N GLU A 254 1.94 -11.76 8.94
CA GLU A 254 2.37 -13.16 8.86
C GLU A 254 1.14 -14.05 8.78
N GLY A 255 1.00 -14.83 7.71
CA GLY A 255 -0.13 -15.72 7.45
C GLY A 255 -0.01 -17.11 8.08
N GLY A 256 1.12 -17.40 8.78
CA GLY A 256 1.32 -18.66 9.50
C GLY A 256 0.61 -18.68 10.87
N HIS A 257 0.40 -19.87 11.43
CA HIS A 257 -0.05 -20.14 12.82
C HIS A 257 -1.10 -19.17 13.41
N GLY A 258 -2.19 -18.97 12.68
CA GLY A 258 -3.32 -18.16 13.17
C GLY A 258 -3.23 -16.68 12.87
N GLY A 259 -2.23 -16.28 12.06
CA GLY A 259 -2.09 -14.91 11.56
C GLY A 259 -1.66 -13.90 12.61
N ARG A 260 -0.71 -13.04 12.26
CA ARG A 260 -0.22 -11.98 13.17
C ARG A 260 0.26 -10.73 12.45
N LEU A 261 0.29 -9.63 13.18
CA LEU A 261 1.02 -8.41 12.85
C LEU A 261 2.29 -8.36 13.67
N SER A 262 3.43 -8.21 13.02
CA SER A 262 4.74 -8.10 13.65
C SER A 262 5.46 -6.81 13.26
N ARG A 263 6.29 -6.32 14.16
CA ARG A 263 7.30 -5.29 13.90
C ARG A 263 8.64 -5.96 13.74
N VAL A 264 9.32 -5.70 12.64
CA VAL A 264 10.73 -6.07 12.43
C VAL A 264 11.57 -4.82 12.63
N THR A 265 12.49 -4.85 13.58
CA THR A 265 13.49 -3.78 13.80
C THR A 265 14.81 -4.25 13.21
N LEU A 266 15.32 -3.52 12.24
CA LEU A 266 16.52 -3.88 11.48
C LEU A 266 17.80 -3.30 12.11
N SER A 267 18.88 -4.06 12.02
CA SER A 267 20.25 -3.65 12.37
C SER A 267 21.23 -4.23 11.35
N GLY A 268 21.60 -3.47 10.32
CA GLY A 268 22.34 -3.99 9.16
C GLY A 268 21.56 -5.10 8.47
N ASP A 269 22.19 -6.25 8.28
CA ASP A 269 21.61 -7.45 7.64
C ASP A 269 21.00 -8.42 8.67
N SER A 270 20.63 -7.92 9.85
CA SER A 270 19.94 -8.67 10.88
C SER A 270 18.76 -7.89 11.43
N GLY A 271 17.91 -8.53 12.24
CA GLY A 271 16.78 -7.85 12.85
C GLY A 271 16.08 -8.70 13.91
N VAL A 272 15.20 -8.02 14.66
CA VAL A 272 14.37 -8.62 15.71
C VAL A 272 12.90 -8.50 15.29
N ALA A 273 12.19 -9.63 15.32
CA ALA A 273 10.77 -9.69 14.98
C ALA A 273 9.91 -9.79 16.25
N THR A 274 9.19 -8.73 16.57
CA THR A 274 8.31 -8.65 17.73
C THR A 274 6.86 -8.69 17.31
N THR A 275 6.07 -9.63 17.83
CA THR A 275 4.64 -9.71 17.59
C THR A 275 3.91 -8.57 18.29
N ILE A 276 3.06 -7.85 17.55
CA ILE A 276 2.20 -6.78 18.07
C ILE A 276 0.81 -7.32 18.39
N LYS A 277 0.23 -8.14 17.50
CA LYS A 277 -1.09 -8.72 17.65
C LYS A 277 -1.19 -10.05 16.91
N GLU A 278 -1.91 -10.99 17.47
CA GLU A 278 -2.22 -12.31 16.92
C GLU A 278 -3.73 -12.51 16.75
N GLY A 279 -4.11 -13.64 16.12
CA GLY A 279 -5.49 -14.09 16.02
C GLY A 279 -6.22 -13.58 14.77
N TYR A 280 -5.51 -13.36 13.67
CA TYR A 280 -6.10 -13.05 12.36
C TYR A 280 -6.46 -14.35 11.63
N SER A 281 -7.64 -14.92 11.96
CA SER A 281 -8.07 -16.24 11.46
C SER A 281 -8.46 -16.27 9.99
N ASP A 282 -8.74 -15.12 9.40
CA ASP A 282 -9.22 -14.99 8.02
C ASP A 282 -8.09 -14.64 7.02
N GLY A 283 -6.85 -14.83 7.45
CA GLY A 283 -5.63 -14.64 6.66
C GLY A 283 -5.27 -13.17 6.48
N PRO A 284 -4.36 -12.62 7.33
CA PRO A 284 -3.89 -11.26 7.17
C PRO A 284 -3.00 -11.18 5.93
N VAL A 285 -3.30 -10.25 5.03
CA VAL A 285 -2.61 -10.09 3.73
C VAL A 285 -1.83 -8.78 3.63
N ALA A 286 -2.25 -7.72 4.31
CA ALA A 286 -1.55 -6.44 4.20
C ALA A 286 -1.74 -5.55 5.44
N VAL A 287 -0.87 -4.55 5.57
CA VAL A 287 -0.90 -3.55 6.63
C VAL A 287 -0.63 -2.16 6.08
N THR A 288 -1.32 -1.14 6.61
CA THR A 288 -0.98 0.28 6.41
C THR A 288 -1.08 1.03 7.72
N VAL A 289 -0.52 2.25 7.78
CA VAL A 289 -0.50 3.05 9.00
C VAL A 289 -1.12 4.42 8.76
N VAL A 290 -2.07 4.79 9.62
CA VAL A 290 -2.66 6.13 9.67
C VAL A 290 -2.33 6.73 11.04
N GLY A 291 -1.33 7.60 11.09
CA GLY A 291 -0.79 8.17 12.34
C GLY A 291 -0.17 7.12 13.26
N MET A 292 -0.80 6.79 14.40
CA MET A 292 -0.32 5.78 15.36
C MET A 292 -1.17 4.49 15.32
N THR A 293 -1.97 4.31 14.29
CA THR A 293 -2.86 3.16 14.12
C THR A 293 -2.50 2.41 12.86
N ALA A 294 -2.18 1.14 12.96
CA ALA A 294 -2.10 0.24 11.81
C ALA A 294 -3.50 -0.32 11.50
N TYR A 295 -3.80 -0.48 10.22
CA TYR A 295 -4.94 -1.26 9.75
C TYR A 295 -4.42 -2.53 9.11
N VAL A 296 -4.84 -3.68 9.63
CA VAL A 296 -4.49 -5.02 9.12
C VAL A 296 -5.66 -5.56 8.34
N LEU A 297 -5.43 -5.89 7.08
CA LEU A 297 -6.42 -6.40 6.13
C LEU A 297 -6.45 -7.93 6.17
N GLU A 298 -7.63 -8.52 6.27
CA GLU A 298 -7.83 -9.95 6.15
C GLU A 298 -8.49 -10.28 4.80
N GLY A 299 -7.76 -11.03 3.96
CA GLY A 299 -8.12 -11.26 2.56
C GLY A 299 -9.02 -12.45 2.29
N GLN A 300 -9.09 -13.43 3.21
CA GLN A 300 -9.78 -14.71 3.02
C GLN A 300 -9.35 -15.45 1.74
N LEU A 301 -8.09 -15.27 1.30
CA LEU A 301 -7.61 -15.78 0.02
C LEU A 301 -7.64 -17.30 -0.08
N ALA A 302 -7.50 -18.01 1.06
CA ALA A 302 -7.63 -19.45 1.10
C ALA A 302 -9.03 -19.92 0.65
N LEU A 303 -10.08 -19.15 0.93
CA LEU A 303 -11.44 -19.42 0.46
C LEU A 303 -11.54 -19.20 -1.06
N MET A 304 -10.93 -18.12 -1.58
CA MET A 304 -10.91 -17.85 -3.01
C MET A 304 -10.16 -18.92 -3.80
N MET A 305 -9.04 -19.42 -3.27
CA MET A 305 -8.18 -20.42 -3.94
C MET A 305 -8.75 -21.85 -3.88
N ARG A 306 -9.74 -22.13 -3.04
CA ARG A 306 -10.42 -23.41 -3.04
C ARG A 306 -11.18 -23.55 -4.35
N ARG A 307 -10.70 -24.44 -5.23
CA ARG A 307 -11.33 -24.76 -6.52
C ARG A 307 -12.63 -25.57 -6.43
N ALA A 308 -13.18 -25.75 -5.23
CA ALA A 308 -14.51 -26.34 -5.09
C ALA A 308 -15.53 -25.44 -5.81
N PRO A 309 -16.50 -26.04 -6.56
CA PRO A 309 -17.68 -25.30 -6.96
C PRO A 309 -18.17 -24.55 -5.72
N ALA A 310 -18.67 -23.35 -5.89
CA ALA A 310 -19.28 -22.60 -4.81
C ALA A 310 -20.52 -23.35 -4.32
N THR A 311 -20.30 -24.47 -3.64
CA THR A 311 -21.29 -25.08 -2.80
C THR A 311 -21.41 -24.16 -1.59
N THR A 312 -22.59 -23.80 -1.31
CA THR A 312 -23.20 -22.88 -0.39
C THR A 312 -22.69 -22.92 1.07
N ASP A 313 -21.62 -23.65 1.39
CA ASP A 313 -21.35 -24.08 2.76
C ASP A 313 -20.38 -23.20 3.55
N SER A 314 -19.80 -22.18 2.94
CA SER A 314 -19.03 -21.17 3.68
C SER A 314 -19.02 -19.87 2.89
N PRO A 315 -20.03 -19.01 3.04
CA PRO A 315 -19.99 -17.67 2.47
C PRO A 315 -18.78 -16.93 3.05
N ALA A 316 -18.17 -16.05 2.24
CA ALA A 316 -17.14 -15.17 2.74
C ALA A 316 -17.71 -14.34 3.91
N LYS A 317 -16.94 -14.22 4.99
CA LYS A 317 -17.26 -13.28 6.06
C LYS A 317 -17.12 -11.87 5.51
N PRO A 318 -17.72 -10.84 6.15
CA PRO A 318 -17.48 -9.45 5.77
C PRO A 318 -15.98 -9.16 5.73
N PHE A 319 -15.48 -8.64 4.60
CA PHE A 319 -14.10 -8.24 4.48
C PHE A 319 -13.83 -6.98 5.29
N ARG A 320 -12.72 -6.94 6.00
CA ARG A 320 -12.38 -5.82 6.88
C ARG A 320 -10.89 -5.58 7.04
N ALA A 321 -10.53 -4.35 7.34
CA ALA A 321 -9.23 -3.98 7.86
C ALA A 321 -9.40 -3.55 9.33
N THR A 322 -8.74 -4.23 10.25
CA THR A 322 -8.88 -4.03 11.71
C THR A 322 -7.79 -3.11 12.23
N ALA A 323 -8.17 -2.12 13.04
CA ALA A 323 -7.27 -1.16 13.66
C ALA A 323 -6.47 -1.78 14.82
N VAL A 324 -5.18 -1.47 14.87
CA VAL A 324 -4.23 -1.88 15.91
C VAL A 324 -3.37 -0.69 16.31
N PRO A 325 -3.31 -0.30 17.59
CA PRO A 325 -2.37 0.71 18.04
C PRO A 325 -0.92 0.22 17.86
N VAL A 326 -0.07 1.02 17.19
CA VAL A 326 1.35 0.66 16.95
C VAL A 326 2.32 1.70 17.50
N GLY A 327 1.81 2.78 18.09
CA GLY A 327 2.63 3.89 18.57
C GLY A 327 3.19 4.76 17.45
N LYS A 328 4.17 5.59 17.79
CA LYS A 328 4.89 6.40 16.80
C LYS A 328 5.92 5.53 16.06
N PRO A 329 6.11 5.80 14.73
CA PRO A 329 7.16 5.17 13.94
C PRO A 329 8.57 5.49 14.44
#